data_f2b88c4e9d54cf6e407a23a28b0c9fd0
#
_entry.id   f2b88c4e9d54cf6e407a23a28b0c9fd0
#
_cell.length_a   1.000
_cell.length_b   1.000
_cell.length_c   1.000
_cell.angle_alpha   90.00
_cell.angle_beta   90.00
_cell.angle_gamma   90.00
#
_symmetry.space_group_name_H-M   'P 1'
#
loop_
_entity.id
_entity.type
_entity.pdbx_description
1 polymer ?
#
loop_
_entity_poly.entity_id
_entity_poly.type
_entity_poly.pdbx_seq_one_letter_code
_entity_poly.pdbx_strand_id
1 'polypeptide(L)'
;MAQHFLLSAAARTLSLRSIYKDGEDAAYAKFCEMRWADGEPVCPDCGCCESYKITTRRKFKCKACGHQFSVTSGTIFASRKMAFVDLLAAICITVNASKGVSMVQLSRDLDCQYKTAFVLAHKLREAMALEVQTGELLDGHVEIDGAYFGGHIRPANHIANRVDRRRKENQTGTRRVVVAMRERDGRTLPIVTETEAEGVALAAQHVDRLATMSADEASHWDALHAGWTVERVNHSVCYSDNGKNTNMVESFFSRLRRMVQGQHHFVSPKYLYQYANQAAWLEDNRRVDNGSLAYGLVENAMASPVSRAWKGYWQKTA
;
A
#
# COMPACT_ATOMS: atom_id res chain seq x y z
N MET A 1 26.53 16.63 12.79
CA MET A 1 25.33 16.34 11.94
C MET A 1 24.43 15.38 12.70
N ALA A 2 23.14 15.66 12.81
CA ALA A 2 22.19 14.73 13.44
C ALA A 2 22.09 13.46 12.58
N GLN A 3 22.18 12.29 13.21
CA GLN A 3 22.04 11.00 12.53
C GLN A 3 20.62 10.89 11.95
N HIS A 4 20.51 10.44 10.69
CA HIS A 4 19.21 10.17 10.08
C HIS A 4 18.46 9.10 10.88
N PHE A 5 17.16 9.32 11.16
CA PHE A 5 16.34 8.43 11.98
C PHE A 5 16.47 6.95 11.62
N LEU A 6 16.40 6.61 10.34
CA LEU A 6 16.49 5.21 9.85
C LEU A 6 17.83 4.52 10.15
N LEU A 7 18.88 5.29 10.49
CA LEU A 7 20.18 4.75 10.88
C LEU A 7 20.31 4.61 12.41
N SER A 8 19.35 5.14 13.16
CA SER A 8 19.33 5.08 14.63
C SER A 8 18.91 3.71 15.16
N ALA A 9 19.27 3.42 16.40
CA ALA A 9 18.78 2.24 17.12
C ALA A 9 17.25 2.28 17.31
N ALA A 10 16.69 3.48 17.47
CA ALA A 10 15.25 3.69 17.66
C ALA A 10 14.41 3.24 16.46
N ALA A 11 14.97 3.20 15.24
CA ALA A 11 14.27 2.72 14.06
C ALA A 11 14.25 1.18 13.94
N ARG A 12 15.00 0.45 14.79
CA ARG A 12 15.23 -1.01 14.68
C ARG A 12 14.69 -1.74 15.90
N THR A 13 13.39 -1.81 16.04
CA THR A 13 12.72 -2.41 17.20
C THR A 13 12.27 -3.85 16.96
N LEU A 14 12.25 -4.32 15.70
CA LEU A 14 11.89 -5.69 15.31
C LEU A 14 12.89 -6.24 14.29
N SER A 15 13.24 -7.53 14.42
CA SER A 15 14.12 -8.22 13.49
C SER A 15 13.65 -9.65 13.22
N LEU A 16 14.02 -10.22 12.06
CA LEU A 16 13.75 -11.63 11.77
C LEU A 16 14.36 -12.55 12.83
N ARG A 17 15.56 -12.18 13.34
CA ARG A 17 16.22 -12.96 14.39
C ARG A 17 15.39 -13.00 15.68
N SER A 18 14.81 -11.87 16.11
CA SER A 18 13.96 -11.85 17.31
C SER A 18 12.67 -12.64 17.09
N ILE A 19 12.02 -12.47 15.94
CA ILE A 19 10.78 -13.19 15.58
C ILE A 19 10.96 -14.70 15.66
N TYR A 20 12.00 -15.24 15.02
CA TYR A 20 12.25 -16.68 15.04
C TYR A 20 12.76 -17.20 16.40
N LYS A 21 13.51 -16.39 17.14
CA LYS A 21 13.94 -16.73 18.51
C LYS A 21 12.76 -16.84 19.47
N ASP A 22 11.81 -15.91 19.38
CA ASP A 22 10.62 -15.85 20.23
C ASP A 22 9.60 -16.94 19.85
N GLY A 23 9.57 -17.33 18.58
CA GLY A 23 8.87 -18.51 18.05
C GLY A 23 7.38 -18.34 17.83
N GLU A 24 6.73 -19.45 17.50
CA GLU A 24 5.34 -19.50 17.02
C GLU A 24 4.31 -19.08 18.08
N ASP A 25 4.54 -19.38 19.36
CA ASP A 25 3.59 -19.03 20.43
C ASP A 25 3.60 -17.53 20.73
N ALA A 26 4.78 -16.91 20.71
CA ALA A 26 4.92 -15.48 20.88
C ALA A 26 4.31 -14.73 19.67
N ALA A 27 4.56 -15.19 18.44
CA ALA A 27 3.93 -14.64 17.25
C ALA A 27 2.40 -14.77 17.31
N TYR A 28 1.87 -15.94 17.67
CA TYR A 28 0.43 -16.14 17.85
C TYR A 28 -0.17 -15.19 18.89
N ALA A 29 0.49 -15.02 20.02
CA ALA A 29 0.05 -14.09 21.07
C ALA A 29 -0.05 -12.65 20.54
N LYS A 30 0.93 -12.20 19.73
CA LYS A 30 0.89 -10.88 19.09
C LYS A 30 -0.29 -10.72 18.14
N PHE A 31 -0.63 -11.71 17.33
CA PHE A 31 -1.81 -11.66 16.47
C PHE A 31 -3.12 -11.61 17.29
N CYS A 32 -3.18 -12.27 18.45
CA CYS A 32 -4.33 -12.18 19.35
C CYS A 32 -4.44 -10.78 19.97
N GLU A 33 -3.33 -10.21 20.46
CA GLU A 33 -3.25 -8.87 21.04
C GLU A 33 -3.70 -7.80 20.04
N MET A 34 -3.19 -7.86 18.79
CA MET A 34 -3.55 -6.90 17.75
C MET A 34 -5.02 -7.01 17.29
N ARG A 35 -5.61 -8.20 17.40
CA ARG A 35 -7.00 -8.40 16.99
C ARG A 35 -8.00 -8.09 18.10
N TRP A 36 -7.68 -8.41 19.33
CA TRP A 36 -8.54 -8.34 20.50
C TRP A 36 -7.81 -7.61 21.63
N ALA A 37 -7.84 -6.28 21.57
CA ALA A 37 -7.12 -5.43 22.51
C ALA A 37 -7.50 -5.72 23.98
N ASP A 38 -8.77 -6.08 24.22
CA ASP A 38 -9.29 -6.45 25.55
C ASP A 38 -8.98 -7.90 25.92
N GLY A 39 -8.30 -8.65 25.04
CA GLY A 39 -7.98 -10.08 25.24
C GLY A 39 -9.16 -11.04 25.03
N GLU A 40 -10.36 -10.53 24.71
CA GLU A 40 -11.57 -11.34 24.55
C GLU A 40 -11.88 -11.67 23.09
N PRO A 41 -11.89 -12.97 22.70
CA PRO A 41 -12.18 -13.38 21.34
C PRO A 41 -13.61 -13.09 20.92
N VAL A 42 -13.81 -12.26 19.92
CA VAL A 42 -15.11 -11.94 19.32
C VAL A 42 -15.42 -12.87 18.15
N CYS A 43 -16.61 -13.46 18.16
CA CYS A 43 -17.05 -14.35 17.07
C CYS A 43 -17.28 -13.55 15.78
N PRO A 44 -16.63 -13.90 14.66
CA PRO A 44 -16.77 -13.17 13.40
C PRO A 44 -18.13 -13.37 12.72
N ASP A 45 -18.94 -14.31 13.19
CA ASP A 45 -20.23 -14.66 12.61
C ASP A 45 -21.39 -13.91 13.27
N CYS A 46 -21.42 -13.87 14.61
CA CYS A 46 -22.52 -13.28 15.37
C CYS A 46 -22.13 -12.16 16.33
N GLY A 47 -20.84 -11.80 16.41
CA GLY A 47 -20.34 -10.73 17.29
C GLY A 47 -20.30 -11.06 18.79
N CYS A 48 -20.68 -12.28 19.22
CA CYS A 48 -20.66 -12.68 20.62
C CYS A 48 -19.22 -12.74 21.16
N CYS A 49 -19.00 -12.18 22.36
CA CYS A 49 -17.69 -12.18 23.03
C CYS A 49 -17.45 -13.42 23.89
N GLU A 50 -18.50 -14.24 24.14
CA GLU A 50 -18.35 -15.45 24.93
C GLU A 50 -17.97 -16.67 24.08
N SER A 51 -16.85 -17.30 24.41
CA SER A 51 -16.38 -18.47 23.68
C SER A 51 -15.66 -19.48 24.56
N TYR A 52 -15.68 -20.74 24.15
CA TYR A 52 -14.83 -21.78 24.70
C TYR A 52 -13.51 -21.83 23.93
N LYS A 53 -12.38 -21.86 24.65
CA LYS A 53 -11.06 -22.05 24.04
C LYS A 53 -10.80 -23.54 23.79
N ILE A 54 -10.54 -23.90 22.53
CA ILE A 54 -10.11 -25.24 22.12
C ILE A 54 -8.58 -25.26 22.09
N THR A 55 -7.96 -25.64 23.19
CA THR A 55 -6.50 -25.53 23.39
C THR A 55 -5.69 -26.36 22.38
N THR A 56 -6.19 -27.54 22.00
CA THR A 56 -5.51 -28.46 21.07
C THR A 56 -5.38 -27.94 19.64
N ARG A 57 -6.14 -26.91 19.25
CA ARG A 57 -6.22 -26.43 17.86
C ARG A 57 -6.06 -24.92 17.72
N ARG A 58 -5.75 -24.16 18.78
CA ARG A 58 -5.75 -22.68 18.77
C ARG A 58 -7.02 -22.10 18.14
N LYS A 59 -8.19 -22.66 18.49
CA LYS A 59 -9.51 -22.24 18.03
C LYS A 59 -10.40 -21.89 19.21
N PHE A 60 -11.48 -21.19 18.89
CA PHE A 60 -12.54 -20.83 19.82
C PHE A 60 -13.86 -21.38 19.31
N LYS A 61 -14.79 -21.72 20.19
CA LYS A 61 -16.17 -22.09 19.87
C LYS A 61 -17.09 -21.07 20.52
N CYS A 62 -17.86 -20.33 19.70
CA CYS A 62 -18.83 -19.36 20.19
C CYS A 62 -19.91 -20.05 21.02
N LYS A 63 -20.25 -19.46 22.17
CA LYS A 63 -21.35 -19.99 23.03
C LYS A 63 -22.72 -19.71 22.42
N ALA A 64 -22.89 -18.57 21.72
CA ALA A 64 -24.18 -18.19 21.16
C ALA A 64 -24.53 -18.98 19.88
N CYS A 65 -23.66 -19.02 18.87
CA CYS A 65 -23.97 -19.63 17.56
C CYS A 65 -23.29 -20.97 17.32
N GLY A 66 -22.38 -21.42 18.20
CA GLY A 66 -21.63 -22.68 18.04
C GLY A 66 -20.53 -22.63 16.99
N HIS A 67 -20.33 -21.50 16.27
CA HIS A 67 -19.30 -21.34 15.25
C HIS A 67 -17.90 -21.55 15.83
N GLN A 68 -17.05 -22.31 15.11
CA GLN A 68 -15.65 -22.48 15.48
C GLN A 68 -14.78 -21.54 14.65
N PHE A 69 -14.01 -20.70 15.33
CA PHE A 69 -13.17 -19.70 14.70
C PHE A 69 -11.77 -19.68 15.29
N SER A 70 -10.84 -19.09 14.56
CA SER A 70 -9.46 -18.83 14.99
C SER A 70 -9.21 -17.32 14.98
N VAL A 71 -8.04 -16.91 15.47
CA VAL A 71 -7.64 -15.50 15.44
C VAL A 71 -7.65 -14.90 14.04
N THR A 72 -7.50 -15.69 12.96
CA THR A 72 -7.54 -15.20 11.57
C THR A 72 -8.89 -15.38 10.87
N SER A 73 -9.88 -15.99 11.51
CA SER A 73 -11.22 -16.17 10.91
C SER A 73 -11.91 -14.82 10.68
N GLY A 74 -12.49 -14.63 9.51
CA GLY A 74 -13.13 -13.36 9.12
C GLY A 74 -12.17 -12.25 8.67
N THR A 75 -10.86 -12.47 8.75
CA THR A 75 -9.84 -11.49 8.35
C THR A 75 -9.24 -11.79 6.98
N ILE A 76 -8.39 -10.87 6.50
CA ILE A 76 -7.65 -11.06 5.25
C ILE A 76 -6.75 -12.31 5.28
N PHE A 77 -6.33 -12.78 6.48
CA PHE A 77 -5.55 -14.00 6.67
C PHE A 77 -6.40 -15.26 6.84
N ALA A 78 -7.71 -15.20 6.65
CA ALA A 78 -8.59 -16.36 6.74
C ALA A 78 -8.07 -17.52 5.87
N SER A 79 -8.24 -18.75 6.37
CA SER A 79 -7.80 -19.99 5.70
C SER A 79 -6.28 -20.08 5.45
N ARG A 80 -5.47 -19.36 6.24
CA ARG A 80 -4.01 -19.49 6.17
C ARG A 80 -3.54 -20.91 6.46
N LYS A 81 -2.43 -21.29 5.83
CA LYS A 81 -1.67 -22.53 6.15
C LYS A 81 -0.30 -22.23 6.76
N MET A 82 0.21 -21.01 6.53
CA MET A 82 1.50 -20.54 7.03
C MET A 82 1.47 -20.37 8.56
N ALA A 83 2.55 -20.65 9.26
CA ALA A 83 2.71 -20.41 10.69
C ALA A 83 2.61 -18.89 11.01
N PHE A 84 2.32 -18.54 12.26
CA PHE A 84 2.26 -17.11 12.65
C PHE A 84 3.62 -16.46 12.66
N VAL A 85 4.66 -17.21 13.04
CA VAL A 85 6.04 -16.74 12.98
C VAL A 85 6.44 -16.36 11.56
N ASP A 86 6.06 -17.15 10.55
CA ASP A 86 6.36 -16.87 9.15
C ASP A 86 5.51 -15.70 8.60
N LEU A 87 4.25 -15.58 9.05
CA LEU A 87 3.43 -14.41 8.71
C LEU A 87 4.05 -13.12 9.27
N LEU A 88 4.49 -13.14 10.53
CA LEU A 88 5.13 -11.98 11.14
C LEU A 88 6.48 -11.68 10.47
N ALA A 89 7.24 -12.70 10.08
CA ALA A 89 8.47 -12.56 9.31
C ALA A 89 8.20 -11.93 7.93
N ALA A 90 7.15 -12.38 7.22
CA ALA A 90 6.73 -11.80 5.94
C ALA A 90 6.38 -10.31 6.06
N ILE A 91 5.67 -9.93 7.13
CA ILE A 91 5.31 -8.55 7.43
C ILE A 91 6.57 -7.74 7.74
N CYS A 92 7.47 -8.24 8.59
CA CYS A 92 8.75 -7.60 8.90
C CYS A 92 9.60 -7.36 7.64
N ILE A 93 9.72 -8.36 6.75
CA ILE A 93 10.41 -8.22 5.46
C ILE A 93 9.75 -7.11 4.62
N THR A 94 8.41 -7.09 4.57
CA THR A 94 7.65 -6.15 3.76
C THR A 94 7.81 -4.70 4.23
N VAL A 95 7.74 -4.45 5.53
CA VAL A 95 7.88 -3.08 6.09
C VAL A 95 9.32 -2.58 6.04
N ASN A 96 10.31 -3.47 6.14
CA ASN A 96 11.73 -3.11 6.01
C ASN A 96 12.17 -2.83 4.57
N ALA A 97 11.38 -3.26 3.58
CA ALA A 97 11.70 -3.11 2.17
C ALA A 97 11.28 -1.74 1.64
N SER A 98 12.13 -0.73 1.72
CA SER A 98 11.84 0.66 1.31
C SER A 98 11.37 0.85 -0.14
N LYS A 99 11.60 -0.14 -1.00
CA LYS A 99 11.14 -0.19 -2.41
C LYS A 99 10.22 -1.39 -2.66
N GLY A 100 9.66 -1.97 -1.59
CA GLY A 100 8.94 -3.23 -1.67
C GLY A 100 9.85 -4.43 -1.84
N VAL A 101 9.27 -5.63 -1.78
CA VAL A 101 9.94 -6.92 -1.99
C VAL A 101 9.30 -7.65 -3.16
N SER A 102 10.12 -8.29 -4.01
CA SER A 102 9.60 -9.13 -5.09
C SER A 102 9.02 -10.43 -4.54
N MET A 103 8.00 -10.98 -5.23
CA MET A 103 7.36 -12.23 -4.79
C MET A 103 8.32 -13.41 -4.88
N VAL A 104 9.28 -13.36 -5.81
CA VAL A 104 10.33 -14.37 -5.93
C VAL A 104 11.27 -14.33 -4.73
N GLN A 105 11.70 -13.13 -4.33
CA GLN A 105 12.52 -12.97 -3.12
C GLN A 105 11.75 -13.44 -1.88
N LEU A 106 10.53 -12.93 -1.68
CA LEU A 106 9.71 -13.29 -0.53
C LEU A 106 9.46 -14.80 -0.44
N SER A 107 9.26 -15.49 -1.59
CA SER A 107 9.07 -16.94 -1.61
C SER A 107 10.33 -17.71 -1.18
N ARG A 108 11.51 -17.19 -1.51
CA ARG A 108 12.81 -17.78 -1.11
C ARG A 108 13.13 -17.51 0.35
N ASP A 109 12.89 -16.28 0.81
CA ASP A 109 13.16 -15.88 2.20
C ASP A 109 12.27 -16.65 3.20
N LEU A 110 11.06 -17.09 2.78
CA LEU A 110 10.09 -17.82 3.61
C LEU A 110 9.99 -19.30 3.26
N ASP A 111 10.81 -19.82 2.37
CA ASP A 111 10.75 -21.21 1.88
C ASP A 111 9.32 -21.64 1.52
N CYS A 112 8.61 -20.83 0.76
CA CYS A 112 7.24 -21.11 0.35
C CYS A 112 7.05 -21.01 -1.16
N GLN A 113 5.98 -21.61 -1.67
CA GLN A 113 5.66 -21.52 -3.10
C GLN A 113 5.44 -20.06 -3.53
N TYR A 114 5.90 -19.70 -4.73
CA TYR A 114 5.68 -18.38 -5.34
C TYR A 114 4.21 -17.94 -5.27
N LYS A 115 3.25 -18.85 -5.55
CA LYS A 115 1.82 -18.56 -5.45
C LYS A 115 1.38 -18.11 -4.06
N THR A 116 1.96 -18.69 -3.02
CA THR A 116 1.70 -18.34 -1.62
C THR A 116 2.25 -16.95 -1.31
N ALA A 117 3.52 -16.70 -1.66
CA ALA A 117 4.15 -15.38 -1.47
C ALA A 117 3.41 -14.28 -2.25
N PHE A 118 2.99 -14.56 -3.50
CA PHE A 118 2.23 -13.62 -4.33
C PHE A 118 0.90 -13.22 -3.66
N VAL A 119 0.10 -14.19 -3.24
CA VAL A 119 -1.20 -13.92 -2.60
C VAL A 119 -1.00 -13.21 -1.27
N LEU A 120 -0.02 -13.63 -0.45
CA LEU A 120 0.28 -12.99 0.82
C LEU A 120 0.69 -11.53 0.65
N ALA A 121 1.65 -11.26 -0.23
CA ALA A 121 2.11 -9.90 -0.49
C ALA A 121 0.99 -8.97 -1.00
N HIS A 122 0.09 -9.50 -1.84
CA HIS A 122 -1.06 -8.71 -2.30
C HIS A 122 -2.12 -8.50 -1.21
N LYS A 123 -2.31 -9.44 -0.30
CA LYS A 123 -3.15 -9.24 0.89
C LYS A 123 -2.59 -8.15 1.81
N LEU A 124 -1.27 -8.14 2.02
CA LEU A 124 -0.62 -7.06 2.79
C LEU A 124 -0.78 -5.69 2.10
N ARG A 125 -0.65 -5.63 0.76
CA ARG A 125 -0.93 -4.39 0.00
C ARG A 125 -2.39 -3.96 0.11
N GLU A 126 -3.33 -4.90 0.15
CA GLU A 126 -4.76 -4.60 0.34
C GLU A 126 -5.00 -3.99 1.72
N ALA A 127 -4.35 -4.49 2.78
CA ALA A 127 -4.43 -3.90 4.12
C ALA A 127 -3.80 -2.49 4.17
N MET A 128 -2.64 -2.28 3.53
CA MET A 128 -2.02 -0.96 3.38
C MET A 128 -2.94 0.00 2.59
N ALA A 129 -3.54 -0.47 1.50
CA ALA A 129 -4.44 0.33 0.67
C ALA A 129 -5.70 0.75 1.44
N LEU A 130 -6.23 -0.11 2.30
CA LEU A 130 -7.36 0.24 3.14
C LEU A 130 -7.03 1.43 4.05
N GLU A 131 -5.88 1.40 4.72
CA GLU A 131 -5.40 2.52 5.56
C GLU A 131 -5.20 3.80 4.75
N VAL A 132 -4.51 3.72 3.60
CA VAL A 132 -4.23 4.88 2.74
C VAL A 132 -5.51 5.51 2.19
N GLN A 133 -6.51 4.70 1.82
CA GLN A 133 -7.74 5.17 1.17
C GLN A 133 -8.85 5.54 2.15
N THR A 134 -8.78 5.08 3.41
CA THR A 134 -9.73 5.46 4.45
C THR A 134 -9.12 6.60 5.27
N GLY A 135 -9.79 7.69 5.35
CA GLY A 135 -9.32 8.85 6.11
C GLY A 135 -10.20 10.05 5.82
N GLU A 136 -10.00 11.10 6.58
CA GLU A 136 -10.62 12.39 6.36
C GLU A 136 -10.18 13.02 5.04
N LEU A 137 -10.85 14.07 4.60
CA LEU A 137 -10.42 14.83 3.44
C LEU A 137 -9.00 15.37 3.66
N LEU A 138 -8.23 15.44 2.59
CA LEU A 138 -6.91 16.08 2.63
C LEU A 138 -7.11 17.58 2.85
N ASP A 139 -6.33 18.17 3.76
CA ASP A 139 -6.47 19.56 4.14
C ASP A 139 -5.14 20.34 4.09
N GLY A 140 -5.16 21.61 4.54
CA GLY A 140 -4.01 22.48 4.62
C GLY A 140 -3.42 22.79 3.24
N HIS A 141 -2.21 22.33 2.96
CA HIS A 141 -1.54 22.53 1.67
C HIS A 141 -1.37 21.19 0.95
N VAL A 142 -2.09 21.02 -0.16
CA VAL A 142 -2.15 19.76 -0.93
C VAL A 142 -1.50 19.94 -2.29
N GLU A 143 -0.49 19.13 -2.58
CA GLU A 143 0.14 19.03 -3.89
C GLU A 143 -0.56 17.96 -4.73
N ILE A 144 -0.87 18.25 -6.00
CA ILE A 144 -1.47 17.30 -6.95
C ILE A 144 -0.63 17.21 -8.22
N ASP A 145 -0.41 15.99 -8.68
CA ASP A 145 0.29 15.71 -9.94
C ASP A 145 -0.09 14.33 -10.46
N GLY A 146 0.21 14.05 -11.74
CA GLY A 146 -0.05 12.80 -12.40
C GLY A 146 1.22 12.14 -12.96
N ALA A 147 1.31 10.82 -12.86
CA ALA A 147 2.41 10.08 -13.49
C ALA A 147 1.91 8.86 -14.25
N TYR A 148 2.44 8.70 -15.46
CA TYR A 148 2.10 7.59 -16.35
C TYR A 148 2.89 6.32 -16.05
N PHE A 149 2.19 5.19 -16.01
CA PHE A 149 2.76 3.85 -15.81
C PHE A 149 2.25 2.85 -16.85
N GLY A 150 3.08 1.88 -17.20
CA GLY A 150 2.75 0.88 -18.22
C GLY A 150 2.84 1.41 -19.66
N GLY A 151 2.16 0.72 -20.57
CA GLY A 151 2.14 1.11 -21.99
C GLY A 151 3.48 0.95 -22.71
N HIS A 152 4.43 0.17 -22.16
CA HIS A 152 5.71 -0.05 -22.83
C HIS A 152 5.53 -0.84 -24.11
N ILE A 153 5.98 -0.26 -25.22
CA ILE A 153 6.04 -0.91 -26.53
C ILE A 153 7.51 -1.26 -26.80
N ARG A 154 7.76 -2.54 -27.01
CA ARG A 154 9.12 -2.99 -27.39
C ARG A 154 9.49 -2.37 -28.74
N PRO A 155 10.60 -1.66 -28.86
CA PRO A 155 11.00 -1.06 -30.13
C PRO A 155 11.31 -2.18 -31.14
N ALA A 156 10.91 -1.96 -32.40
CA ALA A 156 11.28 -2.84 -33.49
C ALA A 156 12.80 -2.91 -33.64
N ASN A 157 13.32 -4.07 -34.06
CA ASN A 157 14.75 -4.31 -34.20
C ASN A 157 15.37 -3.30 -35.22
N HIS A 158 14.78 -3.19 -36.40
CA HIS A 158 15.19 -2.23 -37.41
C HIS A 158 14.68 -0.82 -37.09
N ILE A 159 15.58 0.18 -37.19
CA ILE A 159 15.26 1.57 -36.88
C ILE A 159 14.14 2.14 -37.78
N ALA A 160 14.10 1.73 -39.05
CA ALA A 160 13.07 2.13 -40.02
C ALA A 160 11.64 1.69 -39.63
N ASN A 161 11.53 0.62 -38.83
CA ASN A 161 10.24 0.07 -38.39
C ASN A 161 9.83 0.57 -37.00
N ARG A 162 10.62 1.49 -36.40
CA ARG A 162 10.29 2.05 -35.09
C ARG A 162 9.20 3.09 -35.22
N VAL A 163 8.15 2.93 -34.44
CA VAL A 163 7.03 3.88 -34.38
C VAL A 163 7.23 4.87 -33.22
N ASP A 164 6.71 6.09 -33.37
CA ASP A 164 6.68 7.04 -32.28
C ASP A 164 5.66 6.59 -31.23
N ARG A 165 6.18 6.14 -30.09
CA ARG A 165 5.40 5.61 -28.96
C ARG A 165 4.62 6.67 -28.18
N ARG A 166 4.82 7.96 -28.48
CA ARG A 166 4.06 9.06 -27.86
C ARG A 166 2.68 9.19 -28.50
N ARG A 167 2.54 8.82 -29.77
CA ARG A 167 1.29 8.92 -30.49
C ARG A 167 0.27 7.92 -29.98
N LYS A 168 -0.98 8.37 -29.79
CA LYS A 168 -2.09 7.56 -29.26
C LYS A 168 -2.33 6.29 -30.08
N GLU A 169 -2.23 6.37 -31.39
CA GLU A 169 -2.40 5.27 -32.35
C GLU A 169 -1.39 4.12 -32.15
N ASN A 170 -0.22 4.44 -31.61
CA ASN A 170 0.86 3.48 -31.36
C ASN A 170 0.89 2.97 -29.90
N GLN A 171 -0.10 3.32 -29.08
CA GLN A 171 -0.18 2.88 -27.70
C GLN A 171 -0.97 1.59 -27.56
N THR A 172 -0.60 0.76 -26.58
CA THR A 172 -1.22 -0.56 -26.32
C THR A 172 -2.56 -0.48 -25.58
N GLY A 173 -3.02 0.72 -25.18
CA GLY A 173 -4.20 0.90 -24.33
C GLY A 173 -3.99 0.44 -22.86
N THR A 174 -2.80 -0.08 -22.53
CA THR A 174 -2.47 -0.56 -21.17
C THR A 174 -1.81 0.49 -20.29
N ARG A 175 -1.60 1.70 -20.79
CA ARG A 175 -1.07 2.83 -20.03
C ARG A 175 -2.11 3.31 -19.02
N ARG A 176 -1.69 3.60 -17.80
CA ARG A 176 -2.54 4.19 -16.74
C ARG A 176 -1.82 5.37 -16.12
N VAL A 177 -2.59 6.24 -15.51
CA VAL A 177 -2.09 7.36 -14.72
C VAL A 177 -2.27 7.03 -13.25
N VAL A 178 -1.29 7.34 -12.45
CA VAL A 178 -1.45 7.49 -11.01
C VAL A 178 -1.55 8.99 -10.76
N VAL A 179 -2.72 9.47 -10.38
CA VAL A 179 -2.90 10.81 -9.84
C VAL A 179 -2.62 10.71 -8.35
N ALA A 180 -1.70 11.51 -7.84
CA ALA A 180 -1.40 11.57 -6.41
C ALA A 180 -1.73 12.95 -5.86
N MET A 181 -2.45 12.96 -4.76
CA MET A 181 -2.70 14.14 -3.93
C MET A 181 -1.94 13.95 -2.63
N ARG A 182 -1.14 14.94 -2.22
CA ARG A 182 -0.28 14.82 -1.05
C ARG A 182 -0.32 16.08 -0.21
N GLU A 183 -0.63 15.92 1.06
CA GLU A 183 -0.46 16.96 2.08
C GLU A 183 1.02 17.20 2.34
N ARG A 184 1.44 18.44 2.52
CA ARG A 184 2.85 18.76 2.81
C ARG A 184 3.37 18.12 4.07
N ASP A 185 2.59 18.11 5.13
CA ASP A 185 2.95 17.55 6.43
C ASP A 185 2.10 16.32 6.80
N GLY A 186 1.42 15.74 5.82
CA GLY A 186 0.47 14.66 6.01
C GLY A 186 0.64 13.49 5.04
N ARG A 187 -0.49 12.91 4.70
CA ARG A 187 -0.59 11.67 3.93
C ARG A 187 -0.58 11.87 2.42
N THR A 188 -0.30 10.78 1.73
CA THR A 188 -0.31 10.67 0.27
C THR A 188 -1.48 9.80 -0.18
N LEU A 189 -2.34 10.31 -1.04
CA LEU A 189 -3.48 9.58 -1.62
C LEU A 189 -3.25 9.36 -3.12
N PRO A 190 -2.82 8.16 -3.54
CA PRO A 190 -2.70 7.81 -4.95
C PRO A 190 -3.98 7.16 -5.47
N ILE A 191 -4.45 7.58 -6.64
CA ILE A 191 -5.60 7.00 -7.34
C ILE A 191 -5.19 6.67 -8.77
N VAL A 192 -5.59 5.49 -9.27
CA VAL A 192 -5.27 5.06 -10.63
C VAL A 192 -6.42 5.42 -11.56
N THR A 193 -6.10 6.18 -12.61
CA THR A 193 -7.04 6.69 -13.61
C THR A 193 -6.59 6.36 -15.04
N GLU A 194 -7.38 6.72 -16.02
CA GLU A 194 -7.00 6.63 -17.42
C GLU A 194 -6.30 7.91 -17.90
N THR A 195 -6.70 9.06 -17.38
CA THR A 195 -6.18 10.39 -17.76
C THR A 195 -5.87 11.23 -16.51
N GLU A 196 -4.97 12.18 -16.62
CA GLU A 196 -4.66 13.15 -15.56
C GLU A 196 -5.83 14.11 -15.30
N ALA A 197 -6.60 14.43 -16.33
CA ALA A 197 -7.75 15.33 -16.21
C ALA A 197 -8.82 14.86 -15.22
N GLU A 198 -8.93 13.53 -15.00
CA GLU A 198 -9.80 12.96 -13.97
C GLU A 198 -9.40 13.38 -12.54
N GLY A 199 -8.16 13.84 -12.35
CA GLY A 199 -7.64 14.31 -11.07
C GLY A 199 -8.43 15.47 -10.47
N VAL A 200 -9.01 16.36 -11.29
CA VAL A 200 -9.85 17.48 -10.81
C VAL A 200 -11.11 16.96 -10.11
N ALA A 201 -11.78 15.98 -10.72
CA ALA A 201 -12.96 15.35 -10.12
C ALA A 201 -12.61 14.55 -8.85
N LEU A 202 -11.44 13.93 -8.82
CA LEU A 202 -10.93 13.23 -7.63
C LEU A 202 -10.57 14.21 -6.51
N ALA A 203 -9.95 15.35 -6.83
CA ALA A 203 -9.71 16.40 -5.85
C ALA A 203 -11.01 16.87 -5.19
N ALA A 204 -12.10 17.00 -5.97
CA ALA A 204 -13.41 17.36 -5.44
C ALA A 204 -14.02 16.36 -4.44
N GLN A 205 -13.57 15.12 -4.49
CA GLN A 205 -14.03 14.04 -3.59
C GLN A 205 -13.15 13.87 -2.36
N HIS A 206 -11.87 14.25 -2.44
CA HIS A 206 -10.87 13.85 -1.44
C HIS A 206 -10.13 15.02 -0.80
N VAL A 207 -10.28 16.26 -1.30
CA VAL A 207 -9.61 17.45 -0.77
C VAL A 207 -10.62 18.42 -0.19
N ASP A 208 -10.36 18.91 1.02
CA ASP A 208 -11.17 19.95 1.65
C ASP A 208 -11.16 21.22 0.79
N ARG A 209 -12.30 21.92 0.74
CA ARG A 209 -12.46 23.14 -0.05
C ARG A 209 -11.68 24.34 0.48
N LEU A 210 -11.28 24.29 1.74
CA LEU A 210 -10.45 25.33 2.37
C LEU A 210 -8.95 25.08 2.15
N ALA A 211 -8.56 23.93 1.61
CA ALA A 211 -7.18 23.63 1.32
C ALA A 211 -6.61 24.54 0.22
N THR A 212 -5.32 24.82 0.30
CA THR A 212 -4.55 25.43 -0.79
C THR A 212 -3.93 24.32 -1.63
N MET A 213 -4.21 24.32 -2.93
CA MET A 213 -3.66 23.31 -3.84
C MET A 213 -2.45 23.84 -4.60
N SER A 214 -1.42 22.98 -4.77
CA SER A 214 -0.30 23.23 -5.68
C SER A 214 -0.34 22.25 -6.84
N ALA A 215 -0.19 22.74 -8.07
CA ALA A 215 -0.12 21.93 -9.29
C ALA A 215 0.93 22.51 -10.25
N ASP A 216 1.39 21.69 -11.21
CA ASP A 216 2.27 22.13 -12.29
C ASP A 216 1.54 23.03 -13.32
N GLU A 217 2.23 23.47 -14.37
CA GLU A 217 1.68 24.36 -15.42
C GLU A 217 0.72 23.67 -16.41
N ALA A 218 0.47 22.37 -16.31
CA ALA A 218 -0.37 21.65 -17.26
C ALA A 218 -1.83 22.15 -17.23
N SER A 219 -2.37 22.46 -18.42
CA SER A 219 -3.67 23.13 -18.58
C SER A 219 -4.87 22.34 -18.02
N HIS A 220 -4.77 21.02 -17.90
CA HIS A 220 -5.86 20.22 -17.32
C HIS A 220 -6.09 20.51 -15.83
N TRP A 221 -5.09 21.11 -15.13
CA TRP A 221 -5.24 21.54 -13.73
C TRP A 221 -5.93 22.91 -13.59
N ASP A 222 -6.17 23.66 -14.69
CA ASP A 222 -6.80 24.98 -14.62
C ASP A 222 -8.20 24.93 -13.99
N ALA A 223 -8.91 23.84 -14.17
CA ALA A 223 -10.24 23.64 -13.58
C ALA A 223 -10.23 23.55 -12.04
N LEU A 224 -9.07 23.34 -11.39
CA LEU A 224 -8.96 23.38 -9.93
C LEU A 224 -9.27 24.77 -9.36
N HIS A 225 -9.01 25.86 -10.10
CA HIS A 225 -9.32 27.23 -9.68
C HIS A 225 -10.81 27.47 -9.39
N ALA A 226 -11.71 26.64 -9.94
CA ALA A 226 -13.13 26.74 -9.66
C ALA A 226 -13.50 26.29 -8.23
N GLY A 227 -12.64 25.54 -7.56
CA GLY A 227 -12.93 24.95 -6.26
C GLY A 227 -11.97 25.29 -5.13
N TRP A 228 -10.77 25.77 -5.43
CA TRP A 228 -9.72 25.98 -4.44
C TRP A 228 -8.88 27.23 -4.75
N THR A 229 -8.13 27.69 -3.74
CA THR A 229 -6.97 28.54 -3.95
C THR A 229 -5.87 27.68 -4.57
N VAL A 230 -5.45 27.99 -5.80
CA VAL A 230 -4.48 27.17 -6.54
C VAL A 230 -3.18 27.94 -6.78
N GLU A 231 -2.08 27.36 -6.37
CA GLU A 231 -0.73 27.83 -6.65
C GLU A 231 -0.14 27.01 -7.81
N ARG A 232 0.28 27.69 -8.87
CA ARG A 232 0.86 27.06 -10.06
C ARG A 232 2.38 27.24 -10.05
N VAL A 233 3.09 26.19 -10.40
CA VAL A 233 4.55 26.20 -10.52
C VAL A 233 4.95 25.82 -11.92
N ASN A 234 5.78 26.66 -12.53
CA ASN A 234 6.34 26.37 -13.84
C ASN A 234 7.73 25.78 -13.68
N HIS A 235 7.82 24.46 -13.80
CA HIS A 235 9.06 23.72 -13.66
C HIS A 235 10.10 23.99 -14.75
N SER A 236 9.68 24.59 -15.88
CA SER A 236 10.62 25.04 -16.93
C SER A 236 11.38 26.29 -16.52
N VAL A 237 10.90 27.03 -15.50
CA VAL A 237 11.49 28.26 -14.99
C VAL A 237 12.17 28.07 -13.64
N CYS A 238 11.47 27.43 -12.69
CA CYS A 238 12.00 27.19 -11.33
C CYS A 238 11.34 25.99 -10.66
N TYR A 239 12.06 25.32 -9.75
CA TYR A 239 11.54 24.20 -8.96
C TYR A 239 10.70 24.67 -7.75
N SER A 240 10.89 25.90 -7.31
CA SER A 240 10.12 26.52 -6.23
C SER A 240 10.09 28.02 -6.41
N ASP A 241 8.92 28.61 -6.31
CA ASP A 241 8.70 30.05 -6.36
C ASP A 241 8.03 30.51 -5.06
N ASN A 242 8.75 31.22 -4.20
CA ASN A 242 8.24 31.77 -2.93
C ASN A 242 7.52 30.72 -2.06
N GLY A 243 8.07 29.51 -2.00
CA GLY A 243 7.50 28.40 -1.23
C GLY A 243 6.46 27.57 -1.98
N LYS A 244 6.02 28.02 -3.17
CA LYS A 244 5.16 27.25 -4.07
C LYS A 244 5.99 26.18 -4.75
N ASN A 245 5.59 24.93 -4.63
CA ASN A 245 6.26 23.79 -5.27
C ASN A 245 5.36 22.55 -5.24
N THR A 246 5.75 21.53 -6.01
CA THR A 246 5.16 20.18 -6.05
C THR A 246 6.18 19.11 -5.66
N ASN A 247 7.21 19.50 -4.90
CA ASN A 247 8.36 18.65 -4.58
C ASN A 247 7.98 17.38 -3.79
N MET A 248 6.95 17.45 -2.97
CA MET A 248 6.53 16.32 -2.15
C MET A 248 5.86 15.23 -3.00
N VAL A 249 4.96 15.62 -3.91
CA VAL A 249 4.31 14.68 -4.83
C VAL A 249 5.30 14.15 -5.87
N GLU A 250 6.23 14.95 -6.36
CA GLU A 250 7.31 14.50 -7.23
C GLU A 250 8.25 13.49 -6.54
N SER A 251 8.57 13.74 -5.27
CA SER A 251 9.34 12.80 -4.44
C SER A 251 8.63 11.46 -4.32
N PHE A 252 7.31 11.46 -4.12
CA PHE A 252 6.49 10.24 -4.13
C PHE A 252 6.59 9.51 -5.47
N PHE A 253 6.41 10.19 -6.61
CA PHE A 253 6.52 9.57 -7.92
C PHE A 253 7.92 9.02 -8.21
N SER A 254 8.97 9.72 -7.78
CA SER A 254 10.35 9.21 -7.88
C SER A 254 10.51 7.87 -7.15
N ARG A 255 9.90 7.71 -5.97
CA ARG A 255 9.94 6.46 -5.20
C ARG A 255 9.09 5.37 -5.85
N LEU A 256 7.88 5.70 -6.29
CA LEU A 256 7.00 4.76 -6.99
C LEU A 256 7.64 4.24 -8.28
N ARG A 257 8.28 5.12 -9.09
CA ARG A 257 9.02 4.71 -10.29
C ARG A 257 10.18 3.78 -9.96
N ARG A 258 10.95 4.07 -8.91
CA ARG A 258 12.04 3.19 -8.44
C ARG A 258 11.53 1.85 -7.92
N MET A 259 10.37 1.80 -7.26
CA MET A 259 9.72 0.56 -6.86
C MET A 259 9.33 -0.26 -8.09
N VAL A 260 8.63 0.34 -9.05
CA VAL A 260 8.15 -0.36 -10.24
C VAL A 260 9.31 -0.83 -11.13
N GLN A 261 10.26 0.05 -11.45
CA GLN A 261 11.33 -0.27 -12.40
C GLN A 261 12.48 -1.05 -11.76
N GLY A 262 12.87 -0.67 -10.54
CA GLY A 262 14.05 -1.24 -9.87
C GLY A 262 13.77 -2.55 -9.15
N GLN A 263 12.59 -2.72 -8.53
CA GLN A 263 12.28 -3.91 -7.72
C GLN A 263 11.38 -4.91 -8.45
N HIS A 264 10.39 -4.42 -9.19
CA HIS A 264 9.39 -5.28 -9.83
C HIS A 264 9.56 -5.39 -11.34
N HIS A 265 10.42 -4.56 -11.94
CA HIS A 265 10.68 -4.40 -13.38
C HIS A 265 9.45 -3.98 -14.19
N PHE A 266 8.30 -4.56 -13.90
CA PHE A 266 7.02 -4.26 -14.53
C PHE A 266 5.87 -4.55 -13.58
N VAL A 267 4.86 -3.66 -13.56
CA VAL A 267 3.60 -3.84 -12.86
C VAL A 267 2.47 -3.72 -13.87
N SER A 268 1.66 -4.77 -13.98
CA SER A 268 0.47 -4.76 -14.81
C SER A 268 -0.53 -3.70 -14.33
N PRO A 269 -1.27 -3.03 -15.22
CA PRO A 269 -2.32 -2.07 -14.86
C PRO A 269 -3.31 -2.58 -13.83
N LYS A 270 -3.65 -3.87 -13.90
CA LYS A 270 -4.53 -4.57 -12.95
C LYS A 270 -4.07 -4.45 -11.50
N TYR A 271 -2.76 -4.37 -11.25
CA TYR A 271 -2.19 -4.35 -9.90
C TYR A 271 -1.64 -2.98 -9.50
N LEU A 272 -1.59 -2.01 -10.43
CA LEU A 272 -0.94 -0.72 -10.21
C LEU A 272 -1.49 0.01 -8.98
N TYR A 273 -2.80 -0.05 -8.76
CA TYR A 273 -3.46 0.50 -7.57
C TYR A 273 -2.81 0.02 -6.26
N GLN A 274 -2.54 -1.27 -6.14
CA GLN A 274 -1.99 -1.83 -4.91
C GLN A 274 -0.52 -1.44 -4.69
N TYR A 275 0.26 -1.32 -5.77
CA TYR A 275 1.64 -0.86 -5.67
C TYR A 275 1.75 0.64 -5.39
N ALA A 276 0.86 1.44 -5.95
CA ALA A 276 0.79 2.86 -5.66
C ALA A 276 0.45 3.12 -4.18
N ASN A 277 -0.54 2.40 -3.64
CA ASN A 277 -0.90 2.48 -2.22
C ASN A 277 0.20 1.96 -1.29
N GLN A 278 0.90 0.86 -1.64
CA GLN A 278 2.07 0.42 -0.88
C GLN A 278 3.16 1.50 -0.86
N ALA A 279 3.40 2.17 -1.98
CA ALA A 279 4.40 3.23 -2.06
C ALA A 279 4.01 4.44 -1.20
N ALA A 280 2.73 4.82 -1.19
CA ALA A 280 2.19 5.89 -0.35
C ALA A 280 2.33 5.52 1.14
N TRP A 281 1.87 4.33 1.52
CA TRP A 281 1.98 3.84 2.89
C TRP A 281 3.42 3.84 3.41
N LEU A 282 4.38 3.36 2.60
CA LEU A 282 5.81 3.36 2.97
C LEU A 282 6.40 4.78 3.04
N GLU A 283 5.90 5.71 2.22
CA GLU A 283 6.36 7.09 2.25
C GLU A 283 5.87 7.83 3.49
N ASP A 284 4.60 7.70 3.80
CA ASP A 284 3.97 8.40 4.91
C ASP A 284 4.51 7.89 6.26
N ASN A 285 4.81 6.60 6.33
CA ASN A 285 5.33 5.93 7.53
C ASN A 285 6.87 5.87 7.63
N ARG A 286 7.61 6.51 6.74
CA ARG A 286 9.09 6.37 6.64
C ARG A 286 9.89 6.77 7.88
N ARG A 287 9.28 7.46 8.84
CA ARG A 287 9.90 7.90 10.10
C ARG A 287 9.37 7.18 11.33
N VAL A 288 8.59 6.13 11.12
CA VAL A 288 8.12 5.23 12.17
C VAL A 288 9.10 4.06 12.29
N ASP A 289 9.31 3.54 13.49
CA ASP A 289 10.15 2.36 13.70
C ASP A 289 9.51 1.10 13.11
N ASN A 290 10.35 0.16 12.73
CA ASN A 290 9.87 -1.00 11.97
C ASN A 290 9.02 -1.99 12.79
N GLY A 291 9.12 -2.01 14.11
CA GLY A 291 8.25 -2.82 14.98
C GLY A 291 6.85 -2.25 15.02
N SER A 292 6.72 -0.93 15.26
CA SER A 292 5.43 -0.24 15.20
C SER A 292 4.76 -0.38 13.84
N LEU A 293 5.54 -0.26 12.74
CA LEU A 293 5.02 -0.51 11.39
C LEU A 293 4.53 -1.93 11.19
N ALA A 294 5.30 -2.92 11.65
CA ALA A 294 4.93 -4.32 11.50
C ALA A 294 3.65 -4.66 12.27
N TYR A 295 3.54 -4.20 13.51
CA TYR A 295 2.37 -4.46 14.34
C TYR A 295 1.14 -3.66 13.87
N GLY A 296 1.29 -2.41 13.45
CA GLY A 296 0.22 -1.64 12.82
C GLY A 296 -0.31 -2.32 11.55
N LEU A 297 0.58 -2.87 10.71
CA LEU A 297 0.15 -3.64 9.54
C LEU A 297 -0.54 -4.97 9.92
N VAL A 298 -0.14 -5.63 11.01
CA VAL A 298 -0.88 -6.78 11.56
C VAL A 298 -2.29 -6.35 11.98
N GLU A 299 -2.41 -5.26 12.72
CA GLU A 299 -3.70 -4.72 13.19
C GLU A 299 -4.63 -4.42 12.01
N ASN A 300 -4.16 -3.65 11.03
CA ASN A 300 -4.92 -3.33 9.81
C ASN A 300 -5.33 -4.58 9.03
N ALA A 301 -4.43 -5.55 8.90
CA ALA A 301 -4.72 -6.82 8.23
C ALA A 301 -5.73 -7.66 9.02
N MET A 302 -5.72 -7.59 10.35
CA MET A 302 -6.68 -8.30 11.21
C MET A 302 -8.05 -7.60 11.26
N ALA A 303 -8.09 -6.29 11.07
CA ALA A 303 -9.33 -5.51 10.90
C ALA A 303 -9.93 -5.68 9.48
N SER A 304 -9.08 -5.97 8.48
CA SER A 304 -9.51 -6.14 7.10
C SER A 304 -10.35 -7.40 6.90
N PRO A 305 -11.49 -7.34 6.19
CA PRO A 305 -12.33 -8.50 5.92
C PRO A 305 -11.63 -9.51 4.99
N VAL A 306 -12.23 -10.69 4.83
CA VAL A 306 -11.74 -11.71 3.89
C VAL A 306 -11.66 -11.12 2.48
N SER A 307 -10.46 -11.10 1.90
CA SER A 307 -10.22 -10.54 0.58
C SER A 307 -11.07 -11.22 -0.51
N ARG A 308 -11.85 -10.42 -1.24
CA ARG A 308 -12.59 -10.89 -2.42
C ARG A 308 -11.68 -11.10 -3.62
N ALA A 309 -10.61 -10.31 -3.72
CA ALA A 309 -9.66 -10.37 -4.85
C ALA A 309 -8.73 -11.58 -4.74
N TRP A 310 -8.18 -11.85 -3.56
CA TRP A 310 -7.09 -12.81 -3.35
C TRP A 310 -7.52 -14.16 -2.78
N LYS A 311 -8.74 -14.27 -2.23
CA LYS A 311 -9.29 -15.58 -1.83
C LYS A 311 -9.45 -16.47 -3.06
N GLY A 312 -8.77 -17.62 -3.07
CA GLY A 312 -8.82 -18.57 -4.18
C GLY A 312 -8.31 -18.01 -5.52
N TYR A 313 -7.42 -17.01 -5.50
CA TYR A 313 -6.95 -16.29 -6.68
C TYR A 313 -6.50 -17.19 -7.82
N TRP A 314 -5.72 -18.24 -7.53
CA TRP A 314 -5.22 -19.18 -8.53
C TRP A 314 -6.21 -20.25 -8.97
N GLN A 315 -7.39 -20.27 -8.35
CA GLN A 315 -8.50 -21.19 -8.67
C GLN A 315 -9.61 -20.50 -9.44
N LYS A 316 -9.55 -19.16 -9.55
CA LYS A 316 -10.50 -18.40 -10.36
C LYS A 316 -10.13 -18.61 -11.84
N THR A 317 -11.07 -19.05 -12.64
CA THR A 317 -10.94 -19.00 -14.10
C THR A 317 -10.77 -17.55 -14.53
N ALA A 318 -9.83 -17.32 -15.44
CA ALA A 318 -9.57 -16.01 -16.02
C ALA A 318 -10.77 -15.48 -16.78
#